data_bf5121cbbbfdd82f922d4a229a9833f3
#
_entry.id   bf5121cbbbfdd82f922d4a229a9833f3
#
_cell.length_a   1.000
_cell.length_b   1.000
_cell.length_c   1.000
_cell.angle_alpha   90.00
_cell.angle_beta   90.00
_cell.angle_gamma   90.00
#
_symmetry.space_group_name_H-M   'P 1'
#
loop_
_entity.id
_entity.type
_entity.pdbx_description
1 polymer ?
#
loop_
_entity_poly.entity_id
_entity_poly.type
_entity_poly.pdbx_seq_one_letter_code
_entity_poly.pdbx_strand_id
1 'polypeptide(L)'
;MSLNRYSVETPEVAFLKKDLDGLNDVYRDIADEIGVENALAIYRLFRGTQISFPSRLFSKEYTHKAIISEYDGNNVPQLAQKYNYSERSVWRILKTMK
;
A
#
# COMPACT_ATOMS: atom_id res chain seq x y z
N MET A 1 21.96 12.92 1.27
CA MET A 1 20.54 13.08 0.98
C MET A 1 20.12 12.08 -0.09
N SER A 2 19.10 11.36 0.19
CA SER A 2 18.58 10.38 -0.75
C SER A 2 17.58 11.04 -1.67
N LEU A 3 17.85 11.04 -2.96
CA LEU A 3 16.91 11.54 -3.94
C LEU A 3 16.03 10.40 -4.41
N ASN A 4 14.73 10.61 -4.34
CA ASN A 4 13.79 9.70 -4.97
C ASN A 4 13.98 9.81 -6.48
N ARG A 5 14.33 8.70 -7.13
CA ARG A 5 14.57 8.70 -8.58
C ARG A 5 13.34 9.11 -9.39
N TYR A 6 12.16 9.06 -8.78
CA TYR A 6 10.92 9.46 -9.45
C TYR A 6 10.63 10.94 -9.31
N SER A 7 11.39 11.66 -8.50
CA SER A 7 11.20 13.09 -8.33
C SER A 7 12.07 13.92 -9.27
N VAL A 8 12.95 13.28 -10.05
CA VAL A 8 13.78 13.99 -11.03
C VAL A 8 12.94 14.26 -12.27
N GLU A 9 12.86 15.53 -12.67
CA GLU A 9 12.08 15.90 -13.83
C GLU A 9 12.80 15.49 -15.10
N THR A 10 12.15 14.64 -15.91
CA THR A 10 12.60 14.21 -17.21
C THR A 10 11.79 14.91 -18.30
N PRO A 11 12.20 14.85 -19.56
CA PRO A 11 11.36 15.36 -20.64
C PRO A 11 9.96 14.76 -20.67
N GLU A 12 9.83 13.47 -20.33
CA GLU A 12 8.53 12.82 -20.24
C GLU A 12 7.66 13.45 -19.16
N VAL A 13 8.24 13.68 -17.99
CA VAL A 13 7.51 14.28 -16.87
C VAL A 13 7.10 15.71 -17.23
N ALA A 14 8.02 16.48 -17.81
CA ALA A 14 7.70 17.84 -18.23
C ALA A 14 6.56 17.86 -19.25
N PHE A 15 6.55 16.93 -20.19
CA PHE A 15 5.48 16.80 -21.17
C PHE A 15 4.15 16.48 -20.48
N LEU A 16 4.15 15.52 -19.57
CA LEU A 16 2.94 15.11 -18.86
C LEU A 16 2.37 16.21 -17.98
N LYS A 17 3.23 17.07 -17.42
CA LYS A 17 2.76 18.18 -16.62
C LYS A 17 1.94 19.17 -17.44
N LYS A 18 2.24 19.30 -18.74
CA LYS A 18 1.49 20.17 -19.63
C LYS A 18 0.18 19.55 -20.09
N ASP A 19 0.15 18.23 -20.24
CA ASP A 19 -0.95 17.51 -20.87
C ASP A 19 -1.61 16.52 -19.92
N LEU A 20 -1.83 16.94 -18.68
CA LEU A 20 -2.50 16.09 -17.69
C LEU A 20 -3.85 15.58 -18.15
N ASP A 21 -4.57 16.41 -18.95
CA ASP A 21 -5.88 16.01 -19.46
C ASP A 21 -5.79 14.89 -20.48
N GLY A 22 -4.60 14.61 -21.00
CA GLY A 22 -4.40 13.51 -21.94
C GLY A 22 -4.17 12.18 -21.27
N LEU A 23 -4.03 12.14 -19.96
CA LEU A 23 -3.84 10.88 -19.25
C LEU A 23 -5.14 10.09 -19.19
N ASN A 24 -5.02 8.76 -19.31
CA ASN A 24 -6.16 7.91 -19.01
C ASN A 24 -6.60 8.13 -17.56
N ASP A 25 -7.90 7.96 -17.31
CA ASP A 25 -8.53 8.32 -16.05
C ASP A 25 -7.80 7.76 -14.83
N VAL A 26 -7.38 6.50 -14.88
CA VAL A 26 -6.67 5.87 -13.75
C VAL A 26 -5.38 6.61 -13.44
N TYR A 27 -4.59 6.92 -14.47
CA TYR A 27 -3.32 7.62 -14.26
C TYR A 27 -3.54 9.06 -13.86
N ARG A 28 -4.59 9.68 -14.34
CA ARG A 28 -4.94 11.02 -13.94
C ARG A 28 -5.31 11.08 -12.46
N ASP A 29 -6.13 10.15 -12.00
CA ASP A 29 -6.50 10.08 -10.57
C ASP A 29 -5.26 9.90 -9.71
N ILE A 30 -4.35 9.01 -10.13
CA ILE A 30 -3.10 8.79 -9.40
C ILE A 30 -2.25 10.06 -9.40
N ALA A 31 -2.14 10.72 -10.55
CA ALA A 31 -1.35 11.95 -10.66
C ALA A 31 -1.93 13.06 -9.77
N ASP A 32 -3.26 13.16 -9.67
CA ASP A 32 -3.90 14.14 -8.81
C ASP A 32 -3.58 13.91 -7.34
N GLU A 33 -3.45 12.65 -6.94
CA GLU A 33 -3.19 12.30 -5.54
C GLU A 33 -1.72 12.35 -5.16
N ILE A 34 -0.83 11.84 -6.01
CA ILE A 34 0.57 11.63 -5.65
C ILE A 34 1.55 12.23 -6.64
N GLY A 35 1.06 13.01 -7.59
CA GLY A 35 1.93 13.71 -8.54
C GLY A 35 2.18 12.92 -9.82
N VAL A 36 2.50 13.65 -10.88
CA VAL A 36 2.67 13.06 -12.21
C VAL A 36 3.92 12.19 -12.28
N GLU A 37 4.98 12.53 -11.55
CA GLU A 37 6.20 11.72 -11.51
C GLU A 37 5.91 10.32 -10.98
N ASN A 38 5.12 10.26 -9.90
CA ASN A 38 4.77 8.97 -9.30
C ASN A 38 3.78 8.20 -10.17
N ALA A 39 2.87 8.90 -10.83
CA ALA A 39 1.96 8.26 -11.78
C ALA A 39 2.73 7.63 -12.93
N LEU A 40 3.76 8.31 -13.43
CA LEU A 40 4.62 7.77 -14.49
C LEU A 40 5.37 6.54 -14.00
N ALA A 41 5.84 6.54 -12.75
CA ALA A 41 6.51 5.38 -12.17
C ALA A 41 5.58 4.17 -12.12
N ILE A 42 4.34 4.38 -11.70
CA ILE A 42 3.35 3.30 -11.66
C ILE A 42 3.07 2.79 -13.08
N TYR A 43 2.93 3.69 -14.03
CA TYR A 43 2.75 3.31 -15.43
C TYR A 43 3.89 2.41 -15.92
N ARG A 44 5.14 2.82 -15.66
CA ARG A 44 6.30 2.04 -16.10
C ARG A 44 6.38 0.67 -15.48
N LEU A 45 5.99 0.57 -14.19
CA LEU A 45 6.05 -0.69 -13.46
C LEU A 45 4.93 -1.65 -13.87
N PHE A 46 3.74 -1.13 -14.11
CA PHE A 46 2.55 -1.97 -14.18
C PHE A 46 1.75 -1.86 -15.47
N ARG A 47 2.26 -1.12 -16.46
CA ARG A 47 1.52 -0.94 -17.73
C ARG A 47 1.14 -2.29 -18.32
N GLY A 48 -0.08 -2.37 -18.80
CA GLY A 48 -0.58 -3.57 -19.47
C GLY A 48 -0.90 -4.72 -18.53
N THR A 49 -0.75 -4.55 -17.22
CA THR A 49 -1.09 -5.58 -16.25
C THR A 49 -2.38 -5.24 -15.53
N GLN A 50 -3.00 -6.25 -14.98
CA GLN A 50 -4.19 -6.08 -14.16
C GLN A 50 -3.82 -6.46 -12.73
N ILE A 51 -4.04 -5.53 -11.78
CA ILE A 51 -3.65 -5.72 -10.40
C ILE A 51 -4.87 -5.53 -9.51
N SER A 52 -5.09 -6.49 -8.62
CA SER A 52 -6.05 -6.35 -7.55
C SER A 52 -5.32 -5.95 -6.29
N PHE A 53 -5.68 -4.79 -5.74
CA PHE A 53 -5.07 -4.33 -4.49
C PHE A 53 -5.81 -4.96 -3.31
N PRO A 54 -5.11 -5.70 -2.44
CA PRO A 54 -5.74 -6.22 -1.23
C PRO A 54 -6.28 -5.09 -0.38
N SER A 55 -7.33 -5.36 0.36
CA SER A 55 -7.89 -4.36 1.26
C SER A 55 -7.02 -4.10 2.49
N ARG A 56 -6.07 -4.98 2.77
CA ARG A 56 -5.14 -4.83 3.88
C ARG A 56 -3.75 -4.52 3.35
N LEU A 57 -3.10 -3.56 3.99
CA LEU A 57 -1.77 -3.13 3.56
C LEU A 57 -0.70 -4.18 3.82
N PHE A 58 -0.74 -4.81 4.99
CA PHE A 58 0.25 -5.80 5.37
C PHE A 58 -0.22 -7.20 5.03
N SER A 59 0.72 -8.08 4.72
CA SER A 59 0.40 -9.46 4.42
C SER A 59 -0.19 -10.18 5.63
N LYS A 60 -0.99 -11.20 5.37
CA LYS A 60 -1.59 -12.01 6.42
C LYS A 60 -0.50 -12.64 7.30
N GLU A 61 0.54 -13.16 6.67
CA GLU A 61 1.63 -13.82 7.39
C GLU A 61 2.34 -12.86 8.34
N TYR A 62 2.64 -11.65 7.86
CA TYR A 62 3.28 -10.64 8.68
C TYR A 62 2.40 -10.27 9.87
N THR A 63 1.12 -10.00 9.61
CA THR A 63 0.19 -9.57 10.66
C THR A 63 0.00 -10.65 11.72
N HIS A 64 -0.10 -11.91 11.28
CA HIS A 64 -0.25 -13.03 12.23
C HIS A 64 0.98 -13.14 13.13
N LYS A 65 2.17 -13.04 12.58
CA LYS A 65 3.40 -13.07 13.37
C LYS A 65 3.48 -11.90 14.34
N ALA A 66 3.07 -10.71 13.89
CA ALA A 66 3.07 -9.52 14.73
C ALA A 66 2.11 -9.68 15.91
N ILE A 67 0.91 -10.18 15.65
CA ILE A 67 -0.08 -10.40 16.71
C ILE A 67 0.45 -11.38 17.75
N ILE A 68 1.02 -12.49 17.30
CA ILE A 68 1.58 -13.50 18.19
C ILE A 68 2.72 -12.92 19.01
N SER A 69 3.59 -12.15 18.39
CA SER A 69 4.73 -11.53 19.04
C SER A 69 4.31 -10.50 20.10
N GLU A 70 3.25 -9.74 19.83
CA GLU A 70 2.81 -8.67 20.71
C GLU A 70 1.83 -9.10 21.79
N TYR A 71 1.33 -10.31 21.71
CA TYR A 71 0.38 -10.80 22.72
C TYR A 71 1.04 -10.94 24.08
N ASP A 72 0.43 -10.33 25.08
CA ASP A 72 0.97 -10.33 26.46
C ASP A 72 0.11 -11.10 27.46
N GLY A 73 -0.93 -11.78 26.99
CA GLY A 73 -1.85 -12.51 27.84
C GLY A 73 -3.16 -11.78 28.10
N ASN A 74 -3.20 -10.46 27.91
CA ASN A 74 -4.37 -9.64 28.25
C ASN A 74 -4.76 -8.62 27.20
N ASN A 75 -4.06 -8.55 26.09
CA ASN A 75 -4.22 -7.42 25.17
C ASN A 75 -4.94 -7.78 23.88
N VAL A 76 -5.81 -8.79 23.88
CA VAL A 76 -6.54 -9.16 22.66
C VAL A 76 -7.37 -8.01 22.10
N PRO A 77 -8.14 -7.25 22.93
CA PRO A 77 -8.90 -6.13 22.38
C PRO A 77 -8.02 -5.08 21.70
N GLN A 78 -6.86 -4.79 22.29
CA GLN A 78 -5.93 -3.80 21.75
C GLN A 78 -5.32 -4.28 20.43
N LEU A 79 -4.96 -5.57 20.34
CA LEU A 79 -4.42 -6.14 19.11
C LEU A 79 -5.47 -6.16 18.01
N ALA A 80 -6.71 -6.49 18.35
CA ALA A 80 -7.81 -6.49 17.39
C ALA A 80 -7.99 -5.10 16.81
N GLN A 81 -7.97 -4.08 17.63
CA GLN A 81 -8.10 -2.70 17.18
C GLN A 81 -6.90 -2.26 16.35
N LYS A 82 -5.70 -2.55 16.82
CA LYS A 82 -4.47 -2.14 16.15
C LYS A 82 -4.36 -2.70 14.73
N TYR A 83 -4.70 -3.98 14.56
CA TYR A 83 -4.56 -4.66 13.28
C TYR A 83 -5.86 -4.76 12.50
N ASN A 84 -6.93 -4.15 13.02
CA ASN A 84 -8.24 -4.14 12.38
C ASN A 84 -8.77 -5.56 12.15
N TYR A 85 -8.72 -6.37 13.19
CA TYR A 85 -9.30 -7.70 13.24
C TYR A 85 -10.36 -7.75 14.34
N SER A 86 -11.27 -8.72 14.23
CA SER A 86 -12.17 -9.01 15.36
C SER A 86 -11.37 -9.71 16.46
N GLU A 87 -11.85 -9.62 17.70
CA GLU A 87 -11.21 -10.35 18.79
C GLU A 87 -11.24 -11.85 18.54
N ARG A 88 -12.33 -12.33 17.96
CA ARG A 88 -12.46 -13.73 17.59
C ARG A 88 -11.34 -14.17 16.63
N SER A 89 -11.04 -13.32 15.64
CA SER A 89 -9.96 -13.60 14.71
C SER A 89 -8.60 -13.59 15.41
N VAL A 90 -8.39 -12.66 16.34
CA VAL A 90 -7.13 -12.62 17.10
C VAL A 90 -6.97 -13.91 17.91
N TRP A 91 -8.02 -14.37 18.60
CA TRP A 91 -7.96 -15.62 19.34
C TRP A 91 -7.66 -16.82 18.43
N ARG A 92 -8.23 -16.82 17.21
CA ARG A 92 -7.95 -17.88 16.24
C ARG A 92 -6.47 -17.89 15.86
N ILE A 93 -5.89 -16.71 15.63
CA ILE A 93 -4.48 -16.57 15.30
C ILE A 93 -3.62 -17.07 16.46
N LEU A 94 -3.95 -16.68 17.69
CA LEU A 94 -3.17 -17.07 18.85
C LEU A 94 -3.20 -18.59 19.08
N LYS A 95 -4.26 -19.25 18.69
CA LYS A 95 -4.33 -20.72 18.79
C LYS A 95 -3.31 -21.42 17.90
N THR A 96 -2.81 -20.75 16.87
CA THR A 96 -1.80 -21.31 15.97
C THR A 96 -0.39 -21.26 16.53
N MET A 97 -0.22 -20.66 17.72
CA MET A 97 1.08 -20.53 18.36
C MET A 97 1.70 -21.88 18.75
N LYS A 98 0.91 -22.88 18.90
CA LYS A 98 1.40 -24.19 19.38
C LYS A 98 2.18 -24.94 18.34
#